data_a93c89aef1d3b5e1e586f7470b11a283
#
_entry.id   a93c89aef1d3b5e1e586f7470b11a283
#
_cell.length_a   1.000
_cell.length_b   1.000
_cell.length_c   1.000
_cell.angle_alpha   90.00
_cell.angle_beta   90.00
_cell.angle_gamma   90.00
#
_symmetry.space_group_name_H-M   'P 1'
#
loop_
_entity.id
_entity.type
_entity.pdbx_description
1 polymer ?
#
loop_
_entity_poly.entity_id
_entity_poly.type
_entity_poly.pdbx_seq_one_letter_code
_entity_poly.pdbx_strand_id
1 'polypeptide(L)'
;KQAAIAAIGAAGAGTGETTYRLRDWGVSRQRYWGCPIPVIHCPSCGPVPVPESDLPVTLPDDVDFSASGNPLANHPSWKHTTCPTCGSAAEREQDTFDTFFESSWYFLRFADPTSDNGFSAAAAAYWLPVDQYIGGVEHAVLHLLYSRFFTRALSKVSYLDLDEPFAGLMTQGMVCHQTFQDDKGGWLFPSEVTKDGDEWTVTVTGKPAKAGRIEKMSKSKRNVVDPEIIIETYGADTARLFMLSDSPPERDMEWTESGVEGASRFLKRVWRMAQDVDIATASSDTSACSDSAHDLVRVAHKAIVNLSADIENFRFNRAVAQLHMLV
;
A
#
# COMPACT_ATOMS: atom_id res chain seq x y z
N LYS A 1 -14.27 6.65 -36.99
CA LYS A 1 -12.79 6.65 -36.96
C LYS A 1 -12.23 5.39 -37.61
N GLN A 2 -12.62 4.18 -37.20
CA GLN A 2 -12.13 2.91 -37.79
C GLN A 2 -12.39 2.78 -39.28
N ALA A 3 -13.61 3.11 -39.74
CA ALA A 3 -13.95 3.10 -41.18
C ALA A 3 -13.10 4.06 -42.01
N ALA A 4 -12.77 5.24 -41.48
CA ALA A 4 -11.88 6.20 -42.17
C ALA A 4 -10.44 5.66 -42.24
N ILE A 5 -9.93 5.05 -41.17
CA ILE A 5 -8.60 4.42 -41.15
C ILE A 5 -8.54 3.27 -42.17
N ALA A 6 -9.58 2.43 -42.25
CA ALA A 6 -9.66 1.34 -43.22
C ALA A 6 -9.70 1.85 -44.67
N ALA A 7 -10.47 2.91 -44.93
CA ALA A 7 -10.55 3.51 -46.28
C ALA A 7 -9.20 4.14 -46.72
N ILE A 8 -8.51 4.82 -45.82
CA ILE A 8 -7.17 5.40 -46.08
C ILE A 8 -6.13 4.30 -46.32
N GLY A 9 -6.19 3.22 -45.53
CA GLY A 9 -5.32 2.06 -45.72
C GLY A 9 -5.57 1.35 -47.07
N ALA A 10 -6.83 1.13 -47.42
CA ALA A 10 -7.22 0.54 -48.72
C ALA A 10 -6.79 1.39 -49.91
N ALA A 11 -6.76 2.70 -49.78
CA ALA A 11 -6.27 3.62 -50.79
C ALA A 11 -4.74 3.74 -50.84
N GLY A 12 -3.98 3.06 -50.00
CA GLY A 12 -2.52 3.17 -49.89
C GLY A 12 -2.01 4.54 -49.45
N ALA A 13 -2.90 5.39 -48.91
CA ALA A 13 -2.61 6.78 -48.56
C ALA A 13 -2.12 6.93 -47.09
N GLY A 14 -2.09 5.85 -46.30
CA GLY A 14 -1.60 5.83 -44.93
C GLY A 14 -1.91 4.51 -44.22
N THR A 15 -1.35 4.34 -43.02
CA THR A 15 -1.58 3.19 -42.17
C THR A 15 -2.18 3.61 -40.84
N GLY A 16 -3.01 2.73 -40.25
CA GLY A 16 -3.51 2.95 -38.89
C GLY A 16 -2.40 2.73 -37.87
N GLU A 17 -2.21 3.69 -36.98
CA GLU A 17 -1.25 3.60 -35.90
C GLU A 17 -1.97 3.71 -34.53
N THR A 18 -1.56 2.90 -33.58
CA THR A 18 -2.03 2.99 -32.20
C THR A 18 -0.96 3.69 -31.37
N THR A 19 -1.28 4.88 -30.87
CA THR A 19 -0.40 5.61 -29.95
C THR A 19 -0.84 5.35 -28.51
N TYR A 20 0.12 4.98 -27.67
CA TYR A 20 -0.11 4.80 -26.23
C TYR A 20 0.26 6.09 -25.48
N ARG A 21 -0.57 6.48 -24.52
CA ARG A 21 -0.30 7.62 -23.63
C ARG A 21 0.52 7.25 -22.40
N LEU A 22 0.74 5.96 -22.19
CA LEU A 22 1.57 5.45 -21.12
C LEU A 22 3.05 5.77 -21.45
N ARG A 23 3.76 6.34 -20.49
CA ARG A 23 5.21 6.58 -20.60
C ARG A 23 5.96 5.29 -20.32
N ASP A 24 7.16 5.17 -20.89
CA ASP A 24 8.07 4.09 -20.59
C ASP A 24 8.45 4.10 -19.11
N TRP A 25 8.55 2.93 -18.53
CA TRP A 25 9.07 2.77 -17.17
C TRP A 25 10.59 2.65 -17.23
N GLY A 26 11.31 3.74 -16.88
CA GLY A 26 12.74 3.71 -16.69
C GLY A 26 13.06 2.94 -15.41
N VAL A 27 13.62 1.73 -15.55
CA VAL A 27 13.80 0.80 -14.42
C VAL A 27 15.09 1.01 -13.66
N SER A 28 16.08 1.75 -14.19
CA SER A 28 17.40 1.93 -13.57
C SER A 28 17.46 3.14 -12.64
N ARG A 29 18.20 3.02 -11.56
CA ARG A 29 18.44 4.07 -10.56
C ARG A 29 19.92 4.13 -10.18
N GLN A 30 20.46 5.34 -10.17
CA GLN A 30 21.83 5.65 -9.77
C GLN A 30 21.95 5.72 -8.25
N ARG A 31 21.74 4.59 -7.59
CA ARG A 31 21.80 4.47 -6.13
C ARG A 31 22.19 3.07 -5.68
N TYR A 32 22.71 2.98 -4.46
CA TYR A 32 23.09 1.71 -3.86
C TYR A 32 21.86 0.83 -3.55
N TRP A 33 20.82 1.40 -2.93
CA TRP A 33 19.64 0.64 -2.50
C TRP A 33 18.78 0.20 -3.67
N GLY A 34 18.71 -1.09 -3.88
CA GLY A 34 17.93 -1.73 -4.92
C GLY A 34 18.56 -3.06 -5.35
N CYS A 35 17.84 -3.84 -6.15
CA CYS A 35 18.36 -5.06 -6.73
C CYS A 35 19.36 -4.71 -7.85
N PRO A 36 20.59 -5.27 -7.86
CA PRO A 36 21.53 -5.05 -8.95
C PRO A 36 20.98 -5.53 -10.29
N ILE A 37 21.21 -4.76 -11.35
CA ILE A 37 20.82 -5.16 -12.70
C ILE A 37 21.85 -6.16 -13.22
N PRO A 38 21.45 -7.40 -13.61
CA PRO A 38 22.39 -8.47 -13.96
C PRO A 38 22.92 -8.34 -15.41
N VAL A 39 23.58 -7.23 -15.70
CA VAL A 39 24.17 -6.90 -17.01
C VAL A 39 25.65 -6.54 -16.84
N ILE A 40 26.44 -6.95 -17.82
CA ILE A 40 27.87 -6.64 -17.94
C ILE A 40 28.08 -5.84 -19.23
N HIS A 41 28.74 -4.72 -19.12
CA HIS A 41 29.11 -3.85 -20.25
C HIS A 41 30.51 -4.23 -20.75
N CYS A 42 30.57 -4.89 -21.89
CA CYS A 42 31.83 -5.27 -22.55
C CYS A 42 32.16 -4.28 -23.68
N PRO A 43 33.39 -3.76 -23.75
CA PRO A 43 33.77 -2.87 -24.85
C PRO A 43 33.67 -3.50 -26.25
N SER A 44 33.82 -4.83 -26.33
CA SER A 44 33.77 -5.54 -27.61
C SER A 44 32.42 -6.15 -27.94
N CYS A 45 31.68 -6.66 -26.92
CA CYS A 45 30.42 -7.38 -27.12
C CYS A 45 29.17 -6.51 -26.85
N GLY A 46 29.34 -5.31 -26.28
CA GLY A 46 28.23 -4.50 -25.79
C GLY A 46 27.66 -5.03 -24.47
N PRO A 47 26.38 -4.75 -24.17
CA PRO A 47 25.71 -5.28 -22.98
C PRO A 47 25.49 -6.78 -23.09
N VAL A 48 25.94 -7.53 -22.08
CA VAL A 48 25.85 -9.01 -21.98
C VAL A 48 25.17 -9.37 -20.67
N PRO A 49 24.19 -10.28 -20.64
CA PRO A 49 23.60 -10.74 -19.39
C PRO A 49 24.62 -11.50 -18.53
N VAL A 50 24.48 -11.36 -17.22
CA VAL A 50 25.22 -12.23 -16.27
C VAL A 50 24.72 -13.66 -16.44
N PRO A 51 25.61 -14.67 -16.53
CA PRO A 51 25.21 -16.08 -16.61
C PRO A 51 24.34 -16.49 -15.41
N GLU A 52 23.39 -17.37 -15.62
CA GLU A 52 22.50 -17.87 -14.53
C GLU A 52 23.30 -18.54 -13.40
N SER A 53 24.43 -19.19 -13.72
CA SER A 53 25.33 -19.79 -12.72
C SER A 53 25.95 -18.78 -11.77
N ASP A 54 26.02 -17.51 -12.16
CA ASP A 54 26.68 -16.43 -11.43
C ASP A 54 25.67 -15.51 -10.71
N LEU A 55 24.38 -15.87 -10.72
CA LEU A 55 23.31 -15.21 -9.99
C LEU A 55 23.20 -15.77 -8.56
N PRO A 56 22.81 -14.93 -7.61
CA PRO A 56 22.47 -13.50 -7.73
C PRO A 56 23.72 -12.61 -7.78
N VAL A 57 23.62 -11.46 -8.47
CA VAL A 57 24.59 -10.37 -8.32
C VAL A 57 24.33 -9.70 -6.98
N THR A 58 25.31 -9.76 -6.08
CA THR A 58 25.21 -9.18 -4.73
C THR A 58 25.82 -7.79 -4.66
N LEU A 59 25.24 -6.93 -3.85
CA LEU A 59 25.82 -5.62 -3.54
C LEU A 59 27.07 -5.78 -2.67
N PRO A 60 28.08 -4.90 -2.82
CA PRO A 60 29.23 -4.89 -1.91
C PRO A 60 28.85 -4.34 -0.54
N ASP A 61 29.46 -4.88 0.52
CA ASP A 61 29.20 -4.43 1.90
C ASP A 61 30.11 -3.24 2.30
N ASP A 62 31.24 -3.05 1.61
CA ASP A 62 32.26 -2.04 1.88
C ASP A 62 32.09 -0.77 1.03
N VAL A 63 30.91 -0.14 1.12
CA VAL A 63 30.53 1.02 0.32
C VAL A 63 30.76 2.33 1.06
N ASP A 64 31.42 3.28 0.41
CA ASP A 64 31.58 4.65 0.92
C ASP A 64 30.40 5.53 0.44
N PHE A 65 29.57 5.95 1.39
CA PHE A 65 28.45 6.87 1.15
C PHE A 65 28.82 8.36 1.32
N SER A 66 30.05 8.68 1.67
CA SER A 66 30.49 10.08 1.85
C SER A 66 30.75 10.80 0.52
N ALA A 67 31.07 10.05 -0.53
CA ALA A 67 31.33 10.59 -1.86
C ALA A 67 30.01 10.93 -2.60
N SER A 68 30.01 12.01 -3.36
CA SER A 68 28.89 12.37 -4.22
C SER A 68 28.76 11.43 -5.42
N GLY A 69 27.53 11.23 -5.89
CA GLY A 69 27.24 10.41 -7.07
C GLY A 69 26.80 9.00 -6.74
N ASN A 70 26.84 8.09 -7.72
CA ASN A 70 26.44 6.70 -7.53
C ASN A 70 27.50 5.92 -6.75
N PRO A 71 27.19 5.39 -5.56
CA PRO A 71 28.17 4.68 -4.73
C PRO A 71 28.77 3.44 -5.41
N LEU A 72 27.97 2.73 -6.23
CA LEU A 72 28.47 1.55 -6.97
C LEU A 72 29.44 1.93 -8.09
N ALA A 73 29.22 3.06 -8.75
CA ALA A 73 30.14 3.59 -9.76
C ALA A 73 31.48 4.02 -9.13
N ASN A 74 31.44 4.52 -7.90
CA ASN A 74 32.61 4.94 -7.14
C ASN A 74 33.36 3.76 -6.50
N HIS A 75 32.77 2.56 -6.43
CA HIS A 75 33.39 1.41 -5.78
C HIS A 75 34.66 0.95 -6.52
N PRO A 76 35.80 0.76 -5.83
CA PRO A 76 37.09 0.55 -6.47
C PRO A 76 37.19 -0.79 -7.22
N SER A 77 36.51 -1.82 -6.78
CA SER A 77 36.67 -3.19 -7.31
C SER A 77 35.37 -3.83 -7.82
N TRP A 78 34.24 -3.60 -7.17
CA TRP A 78 32.98 -4.33 -7.43
C TRP A 78 32.52 -4.22 -8.88
N LYS A 79 32.68 -3.05 -9.50
CA LYS A 79 32.26 -2.82 -10.90
C LYS A 79 33.09 -3.61 -11.92
N HIS A 80 34.32 -3.96 -11.60
CA HIS A 80 35.20 -4.64 -12.55
C HIS A 80 34.95 -6.14 -12.61
N THR A 81 34.85 -6.66 -13.83
CA THR A 81 34.60 -8.07 -14.08
C THR A 81 35.18 -8.49 -15.42
N THR A 82 34.96 -9.74 -15.80
CA THR A 82 35.30 -10.28 -17.12
C THR A 82 34.03 -10.54 -17.92
N CYS A 83 34.07 -10.29 -19.21
CA CYS A 83 32.97 -10.59 -20.12
C CYS A 83 32.78 -12.12 -20.25
N PRO A 84 31.61 -12.69 -19.95
CA PRO A 84 31.38 -14.12 -20.06
C PRO A 84 31.38 -14.64 -21.50
N THR A 85 31.24 -13.74 -22.49
CA THR A 85 31.23 -14.13 -23.91
C THR A 85 32.64 -14.18 -24.52
N CYS A 86 33.50 -13.19 -24.23
CA CYS A 86 34.81 -13.07 -24.89
C CYS A 86 36.01 -13.10 -23.94
N GLY A 87 35.78 -13.12 -22.62
CA GLY A 87 36.86 -13.14 -21.62
C GLY A 87 37.61 -11.82 -21.43
N SER A 88 37.26 -10.75 -22.16
CA SER A 88 37.91 -9.45 -22.02
C SER A 88 37.47 -8.75 -20.72
N ALA A 89 38.30 -7.78 -20.25
CA ALA A 89 37.93 -6.90 -19.15
C ALA A 89 36.64 -6.15 -19.48
N ALA A 90 35.73 -6.11 -18.51
CA ALA A 90 34.42 -5.52 -18.65
C ALA A 90 33.96 -4.89 -17.32
N GLU A 91 32.82 -4.19 -17.31
CA GLU A 91 32.26 -3.59 -16.12
C GLU A 91 30.84 -4.10 -15.89
N ARG A 92 30.47 -4.36 -14.62
CA ARG A 92 29.07 -4.61 -14.22
C ARG A 92 28.26 -3.35 -14.42
N GLU A 93 26.96 -3.53 -14.66
CA GLU A 93 26.01 -2.44 -14.52
C GLU A 93 26.06 -1.88 -13.10
N GLN A 94 26.16 -0.56 -12.99
CA GLN A 94 26.34 0.16 -11.72
C GLN A 94 25.04 0.75 -11.19
N ASP A 95 23.98 0.72 -11.99
CA ASP A 95 22.65 1.08 -11.56
C ASP A 95 21.95 -0.11 -10.88
N THR A 96 21.04 0.19 -9.99
CA THR A 96 20.12 -0.79 -9.41
C THR A 96 18.74 -0.63 -9.99
N PHE A 97 17.89 -1.65 -9.88
CA PHE A 97 16.50 -1.53 -10.26
C PHE A 97 15.74 -0.56 -9.36
N ASP A 98 14.75 0.11 -9.94
CA ASP A 98 13.70 0.81 -9.20
C ASP A 98 13.07 -0.13 -8.16
N THR A 99 12.81 0.37 -6.95
CA THR A 99 12.17 -0.43 -5.88
C THR A 99 10.81 -0.98 -6.26
N PHE A 100 10.09 -0.35 -7.19
CA PHE A 100 8.85 -0.90 -7.76
C PHE A 100 9.08 -2.18 -8.56
N PHE A 101 10.28 -2.44 -9.03
CA PHE A 101 10.60 -3.70 -9.70
C PHE A 101 10.41 -4.88 -8.74
N GLU A 102 10.95 -4.79 -7.54
CA GLU A 102 10.77 -5.80 -6.49
C GLU A 102 9.32 -5.92 -6.02
N SER A 103 8.65 -4.79 -5.80
CA SER A 103 7.25 -4.80 -5.36
C SER A 103 6.27 -5.30 -6.43
N SER A 104 6.69 -5.36 -7.70
CA SER A 104 5.84 -5.81 -8.80
C SER A 104 5.56 -7.31 -8.81
N TRP A 105 6.33 -8.11 -8.08
CA TRP A 105 6.19 -9.57 -8.04
C TRP A 105 6.26 -10.17 -6.63
N TYR A 106 6.38 -9.37 -5.58
CA TYR A 106 6.57 -9.86 -4.20
C TYR A 106 5.48 -10.83 -3.75
N PHE A 107 4.25 -10.69 -4.23
CA PHE A 107 3.14 -11.60 -3.92
C PHE A 107 3.39 -13.03 -4.42
N LEU A 108 4.13 -13.21 -5.51
CA LEU A 108 4.62 -14.51 -5.97
C LEU A 108 5.65 -15.07 -4.99
N ARG A 109 6.59 -14.25 -4.53
CA ARG A 109 7.58 -14.65 -3.54
C ARG A 109 6.93 -15.04 -2.20
N PHE A 110 5.86 -14.36 -1.79
CA PHE A 110 5.11 -14.70 -0.59
C PHE A 110 4.40 -16.06 -0.68
N ALA A 111 4.01 -16.49 -1.88
CA ALA A 111 3.43 -17.79 -2.10
C ALA A 111 4.43 -18.94 -1.86
N ASP A 112 5.74 -18.68 -2.06
CA ASP A 112 6.81 -19.67 -1.85
C ASP A 112 8.11 -18.99 -1.35
N PRO A 113 8.14 -18.59 -0.06
CA PRO A 113 9.23 -17.77 0.48
C PRO A 113 10.56 -18.54 0.61
N THR A 114 10.55 -19.85 0.53
CA THR A 114 11.74 -20.71 0.68
C THR A 114 12.30 -21.23 -0.64
N SER A 115 11.67 -20.91 -1.76
CA SER A 115 12.14 -21.34 -3.08
C SER A 115 13.45 -20.67 -3.47
N ASP A 116 14.42 -21.45 -3.92
CA ASP A 116 15.68 -20.93 -4.46
C ASP A 116 15.50 -20.19 -5.80
N ASN A 117 14.43 -20.50 -6.52
CA ASN A 117 14.12 -19.94 -7.84
C ASN A 117 13.09 -18.79 -7.80
N GLY A 118 12.96 -18.09 -6.68
CA GLY A 118 12.01 -17.01 -6.49
C GLY A 118 10.61 -17.50 -6.10
N PHE A 119 10.01 -18.39 -6.85
CA PHE A 119 8.76 -19.09 -6.54
C PHE A 119 8.66 -20.39 -7.36
N SER A 120 7.83 -21.32 -6.92
CA SER A 120 7.51 -22.54 -7.67
C SER A 120 6.19 -22.39 -8.45
N ALA A 121 6.11 -23.04 -9.61
CA ALA A 121 4.89 -23.04 -10.41
C ALA A 121 3.70 -23.66 -9.64
N ALA A 122 3.96 -24.66 -8.79
CA ALA A 122 2.92 -25.30 -7.98
C ALA A 122 2.33 -24.34 -6.93
N ALA A 123 3.19 -23.58 -6.23
CA ALA A 123 2.73 -22.58 -5.26
C ALA A 123 1.97 -21.42 -5.95
N ALA A 124 2.48 -20.95 -7.09
CA ALA A 124 1.80 -19.95 -7.88
C ALA A 124 0.41 -20.42 -8.35
N ALA A 125 0.29 -21.63 -8.87
CA ALA A 125 -0.98 -22.20 -9.32
C ALA A 125 -2.01 -22.40 -8.17
N TYR A 126 -1.54 -22.64 -6.94
CA TYR A 126 -2.40 -22.82 -5.77
C TYR A 126 -2.88 -21.51 -5.16
N TRP A 127 -1.97 -20.52 -5.02
CA TRP A 127 -2.24 -19.29 -4.27
C TRP A 127 -2.71 -18.11 -5.13
N LEU A 128 -2.54 -18.15 -6.45
CA LEU A 128 -2.84 -17.05 -7.33
C LEU A 128 -3.99 -17.35 -8.30
N PRO A 129 -4.71 -16.32 -8.76
CA PRO A 129 -4.57 -14.89 -8.41
C PRO A 129 -4.86 -14.63 -6.94
N VAL A 130 -4.28 -13.57 -6.36
CA VAL A 130 -4.58 -13.13 -4.99
C VAL A 130 -6.08 -12.83 -4.89
N ASP A 131 -6.78 -13.45 -3.94
CA ASP A 131 -8.24 -13.35 -3.83
C ASP A 131 -8.73 -11.93 -3.62
N GLN A 132 -8.10 -11.19 -2.71
CA GLN A 132 -8.43 -9.81 -2.42
C GLN A 132 -7.16 -8.99 -2.17
N TYR A 133 -6.97 -7.92 -2.94
CA TYR A 133 -5.85 -7.00 -2.79
C TYR A 133 -6.35 -5.62 -2.40
N ILE A 134 -5.80 -5.07 -1.30
CA ILE A 134 -6.26 -3.81 -0.70
C ILE A 134 -5.08 -2.85 -0.59
N GLY A 135 -5.24 -1.63 -1.08
CA GLY A 135 -4.20 -0.61 -1.02
C GLY A 135 -4.67 0.77 -1.41
N GLY A 136 -3.79 1.77 -1.30
CA GLY A 136 -4.11 3.16 -1.63
C GLY A 136 -4.35 3.36 -3.13
N VAL A 137 -5.27 4.25 -3.46
CA VAL A 137 -5.63 4.59 -4.86
C VAL A 137 -4.45 5.18 -5.65
N GLU A 138 -3.45 5.77 -4.97
CA GLU A 138 -2.24 6.31 -5.59
C GLU A 138 -1.42 5.26 -6.35
N HIS A 139 -1.56 3.99 -5.99
CA HIS A 139 -0.87 2.89 -6.64
C HIS A 139 -1.50 2.43 -7.96
N ALA A 140 -2.67 2.95 -8.33
CA ALA A 140 -3.36 2.58 -9.57
C ALA A 140 -2.50 2.79 -10.83
N VAL A 141 -1.69 3.85 -10.84
CA VAL A 141 -0.76 4.19 -11.95
C VAL A 141 0.71 3.87 -11.64
N LEU A 142 0.99 3.19 -10.53
CA LEU A 142 2.32 2.80 -10.06
C LEU A 142 2.36 1.28 -9.86
N HIS A 143 2.40 0.86 -8.60
CA HIS A 143 2.54 -0.54 -8.19
C HIS A 143 1.51 -1.48 -8.86
N LEU A 144 0.23 -1.12 -8.88
CA LEU A 144 -0.81 -1.99 -9.48
C LEU A 144 -0.61 -2.18 -10.98
N LEU A 145 -0.21 -1.12 -11.69
CA LEU A 145 0.11 -1.21 -13.12
C LEU A 145 1.34 -2.08 -13.36
N TYR A 146 2.39 -1.89 -12.54
CA TYR A 146 3.63 -2.66 -12.67
C TYR A 146 3.44 -4.13 -12.31
N SER A 147 2.64 -4.45 -11.30
CA SER A 147 2.31 -5.84 -10.95
C SER A 147 1.60 -6.56 -12.10
N ARG A 148 0.66 -5.90 -12.77
CA ARG A 148 -0.01 -6.45 -13.95
C ARG A 148 0.96 -6.65 -15.12
N PHE A 149 1.83 -5.66 -15.37
CA PHE A 149 2.86 -5.77 -16.40
C PHE A 149 3.80 -6.95 -16.10
N PHE A 150 4.27 -7.07 -14.86
CA PHE A 150 5.22 -8.11 -14.46
C PHE A 150 4.60 -9.49 -14.56
N THR A 151 3.35 -9.67 -14.10
CA THR A 151 2.60 -10.93 -14.25
C THR A 151 2.52 -11.36 -15.70
N ARG A 152 2.12 -10.46 -16.61
CA ARG A 152 2.02 -10.76 -18.05
C ARG A 152 3.37 -11.03 -18.70
N ALA A 153 4.43 -10.32 -18.24
CA ALA A 153 5.78 -10.57 -18.73
C ALA A 153 6.27 -11.97 -18.34
N LEU A 154 6.06 -12.37 -17.08
CA LEU A 154 6.39 -13.72 -16.58
C LEU A 154 5.60 -14.82 -17.33
N SER A 155 4.31 -14.59 -17.60
CA SER A 155 3.50 -15.51 -18.41
C SER A 155 4.01 -15.62 -19.82
N LYS A 156 4.41 -14.50 -20.45
CA LYS A 156 4.95 -14.49 -21.81
C LYS A 156 6.26 -15.26 -21.94
N VAL A 157 7.07 -15.31 -20.90
CA VAL A 157 8.32 -16.09 -20.85
C VAL A 157 8.15 -17.46 -20.20
N SER A 158 6.91 -17.92 -20.00
CA SER A 158 6.55 -19.26 -19.51
C SER A 158 6.97 -19.58 -18.05
N TYR A 159 7.18 -18.57 -17.22
CA TYR A 159 7.37 -18.74 -15.77
C TYR A 159 6.06 -18.84 -15.00
N LEU A 160 4.96 -18.34 -15.58
CA LEU A 160 3.66 -18.23 -14.93
C LEU A 160 2.56 -18.51 -15.96
N ASP A 161 1.43 -19.03 -15.51
CA ASP A 161 0.21 -19.15 -16.32
C ASP A 161 -0.90 -18.35 -15.65
N LEU A 162 -0.80 -17.02 -15.77
CA LEU A 162 -1.70 -16.08 -15.12
C LEU A 162 -1.76 -14.76 -15.90
N ASP A 163 -2.96 -14.25 -16.18
CA ASP A 163 -3.16 -12.99 -16.89
C ASP A 163 -3.22 -11.78 -15.96
N GLU A 164 -3.82 -11.92 -14.79
CA GLU A 164 -4.02 -10.84 -13.82
C GLU A 164 -3.60 -11.30 -12.41
N PRO A 165 -2.82 -10.48 -11.67
CA PRO A 165 -2.28 -10.87 -10.37
C PRO A 165 -3.33 -10.94 -9.26
N PHE A 166 -4.43 -10.15 -9.37
CA PHE A 166 -5.43 -9.95 -8.32
C PHE A 166 -6.82 -10.25 -8.85
N ALA A 167 -7.57 -11.16 -8.19
CA ALA A 167 -8.94 -11.48 -8.51
C ALA A 167 -9.91 -10.38 -8.05
N GLY A 168 -9.68 -9.85 -6.83
CA GLY A 168 -10.39 -8.73 -6.26
C GLY A 168 -9.44 -7.58 -5.93
N LEU A 169 -9.83 -6.36 -6.27
CA LEU A 169 -9.06 -5.15 -5.98
C LEU A 169 -9.95 -4.13 -5.29
N MET A 170 -9.50 -3.65 -4.12
CA MET A 170 -10.11 -2.52 -3.42
C MET A 170 -9.09 -1.42 -3.25
N THR A 171 -9.39 -0.24 -3.79
CA THR A 171 -8.56 0.96 -3.61
C THR A 171 -9.09 1.78 -2.45
N GLN A 172 -8.24 2.00 -1.44
CA GLN A 172 -8.58 2.79 -0.27
C GLN A 172 -8.43 4.29 -0.55
N GLY A 173 -9.34 5.07 0.04
CA GLY A 173 -9.21 6.52 0.14
C GLY A 173 -8.03 6.93 1.05
N MET A 174 -7.76 8.21 1.08
CA MET A 174 -6.64 8.77 1.82
C MET A 174 -7.07 9.20 3.21
N VAL A 175 -6.17 9.08 4.19
CA VAL A 175 -6.35 9.73 5.48
C VAL A 175 -5.93 11.19 5.34
N CYS A 176 -6.87 12.09 5.63
CA CYS A 176 -6.72 13.52 5.49
C CYS A 176 -6.72 14.22 6.86
N HIS A 177 -6.07 15.35 6.94
CA HIS A 177 -6.11 16.21 8.10
C HIS A 177 -6.05 17.67 7.68
N GLN A 178 -6.59 18.55 8.51
CA GLN A 178 -6.50 20.00 8.32
C GLN A 178 -5.03 20.45 8.31
N THR A 179 -4.70 21.38 7.43
CA THR A 179 -3.38 22.00 7.37
C THR A 179 -3.35 23.29 8.18
N PHE A 180 -2.19 23.61 8.77
CA PHE A 180 -2.00 24.83 9.56
C PHE A 180 -0.73 25.55 9.15
N GLN A 181 -0.77 26.89 9.18
CA GLN A 181 0.39 27.73 8.90
C GLN A 181 0.52 28.83 9.97
N ASP A 182 1.76 29.19 10.25
CA ASP A 182 2.08 30.35 11.08
C ASP A 182 1.89 31.71 10.32
N ASP A 183 2.18 32.79 10.97
CA ASP A 183 2.09 34.15 10.44
C ASP A 183 3.07 34.43 9.28
N LYS A 184 4.08 33.55 9.09
CA LYS A 184 5.10 33.62 8.02
C LYS A 184 4.86 32.64 6.89
N GLY A 185 3.80 31.82 6.98
CA GLY A 185 3.47 30.77 6.00
C GLY A 185 4.22 29.46 6.22
N GLY A 186 4.92 29.28 7.35
CA GLY A 186 5.52 28.02 7.75
C GLY A 186 4.46 27.00 8.15
N TRP A 187 4.62 25.73 7.69
CA TRP A 187 3.70 24.66 8.06
C TRP A 187 3.87 24.26 9.53
N LEU A 188 2.74 24.03 10.20
CA LEU A 188 2.65 23.61 11.60
C LEU A 188 2.04 22.20 11.70
N PHE A 189 2.50 21.41 12.69
CA PHE A 189 1.82 20.18 13.05
C PHE A 189 0.50 20.45 13.77
N PRO A 190 -0.51 19.55 13.70
CA PRO A 190 -1.74 19.67 14.48
C PRO A 190 -1.51 19.85 15.98
N SER A 191 -0.46 19.22 16.52
CA SER A 191 -0.07 19.34 17.94
C SER A 191 0.54 20.70 18.33
N GLU A 192 0.94 21.52 17.35
CA GLU A 192 1.53 22.84 17.58
C GLU A 192 0.47 23.97 17.61
N VAL A 193 -0.79 23.63 17.38
CA VAL A 193 -1.89 24.60 17.35
C VAL A 193 -2.98 24.25 18.35
N THR A 194 -3.61 25.28 18.91
CA THR A 194 -4.75 25.17 19.82
C THR A 194 -5.89 26.00 19.27
N LYS A 195 -7.11 25.48 19.35
CA LYS A 195 -8.33 26.20 18.97
C LYS A 195 -8.94 26.86 20.21
N ASP A 196 -9.18 28.16 20.12
CA ASP A 196 -9.91 28.93 21.14
C ASP A 196 -11.11 29.60 20.45
N GLY A 197 -12.30 29.15 20.75
CA GLY A 197 -13.50 29.54 20.00
C GLY A 197 -13.40 29.19 18.53
N ASP A 198 -13.45 30.23 17.67
CA ASP A 198 -13.30 30.07 16.20
C ASP A 198 -11.88 30.34 15.70
N GLU A 199 -10.98 30.74 16.58
CA GLU A 199 -9.62 31.14 16.24
C GLU A 199 -8.60 29.99 16.53
N TRP A 200 -7.57 29.90 15.68
CA TRP A 200 -6.45 29.03 15.91
C TRP A 200 -5.22 29.82 16.29
N THR A 201 -4.50 29.34 17.30
CA THR A 201 -3.26 29.94 17.77
C THR A 201 -2.15 28.90 17.86
N VAL A 202 -0.92 29.34 17.68
CA VAL A 202 0.28 28.52 17.93
C VAL A 202 0.43 28.30 19.42
N THR A 203 0.35 27.08 19.89
CA THR A 203 0.30 26.72 21.32
C THR A 203 1.41 27.35 22.16
N VAL A 204 2.64 27.35 21.64
CA VAL A 204 3.82 27.86 22.40
C VAL A 204 3.89 29.39 22.41
N THR A 205 3.48 30.07 21.34
CA THR A 205 3.68 31.52 21.18
C THR A 205 2.43 32.35 21.37
N GLY A 206 1.24 31.72 21.35
CA GLY A 206 -0.04 32.42 21.38
C GLY A 206 -0.35 33.25 20.13
N LYS A 207 0.51 33.17 19.09
CA LYS A 207 0.30 33.92 17.85
C LYS A 207 -0.80 33.29 17.01
N PRO A 208 -1.51 34.05 16.16
CA PRO A 208 -2.50 33.50 15.26
C PRO A 208 -1.91 32.43 14.33
N ALA A 209 -2.64 31.36 14.18
CA ALA A 209 -2.36 30.29 13.19
C ALA A 209 -3.49 30.30 12.16
N LYS A 210 -3.13 30.10 10.89
CA LYS A 210 -4.10 30.04 9.79
C LYS A 210 -4.45 28.58 9.52
N ALA A 211 -5.71 28.22 9.73
CA ALA A 211 -6.24 26.93 9.28
C ALA A 211 -6.43 26.95 7.76
N GLY A 212 -5.89 25.93 7.10
CA GLY A 212 -6.00 25.71 5.68
C GLY A 212 -7.05 24.66 5.33
N ARG A 213 -6.87 23.98 4.20
CA ARG A 213 -7.79 22.93 3.74
C ARG A 213 -7.50 21.59 4.45
N ILE A 214 -8.52 20.73 4.47
CA ILE A 214 -8.36 19.31 4.78
C ILE A 214 -7.79 18.66 3.54
N GLU A 215 -6.62 18.06 3.69
CA GLU A 215 -5.87 17.45 2.58
C GLU A 215 -5.22 16.15 3.04
N LYS A 216 -4.83 15.29 2.09
CA LYS A 216 -4.02 14.09 2.36
C LYS A 216 -2.88 14.42 3.32
N MET A 217 -2.70 13.60 4.35
CA MET A 217 -1.58 13.73 5.28
C MET A 217 -0.24 13.63 4.55
N SER A 218 0.65 14.58 4.81
CA SER A 218 1.99 14.60 4.25
C SER A 218 3.00 15.23 5.19
N LYS A 219 4.21 14.66 5.25
CA LYS A 219 5.32 15.19 6.05
C LYS A 219 5.73 16.59 5.62
N SER A 220 5.63 16.92 4.34
CA SER A 220 6.00 18.24 3.80
C SER A 220 5.05 19.35 4.25
N LYS A 221 3.77 19.05 4.47
CA LYS A 221 2.77 19.99 4.98
C LYS A 221 2.56 19.88 6.49
N ARG A 222 3.25 18.97 7.15
CA ARG A 222 3.15 18.70 8.59
C ARG A 222 1.74 18.39 9.10
N ASN A 223 0.78 18.11 8.24
CA ASN A 223 -0.59 17.74 8.62
C ASN A 223 -0.71 16.24 8.91
N VAL A 224 0.23 15.67 9.63
CA VAL A 224 0.28 14.27 10.02
C VAL A 224 0.01 14.11 11.50
N VAL A 225 -0.63 13.02 11.85
CA VAL A 225 -0.81 12.55 13.23
C VAL A 225 0.10 11.36 13.44
N ASP A 226 0.86 11.38 14.53
CA ASP A 226 1.76 10.29 14.87
C ASP A 226 0.96 9.11 15.42
N PRO A 227 0.98 7.94 14.76
CA PRO A 227 0.29 6.75 15.24
C PRO A 227 0.74 6.30 16.64
N GLU A 228 2.00 6.51 17.00
CA GLU A 228 2.54 6.13 18.30
C GLU A 228 1.86 6.90 19.43
N ILE A 229 1.68 8.21 19.28
CA ILE A 229 0.94 9.04 20.25
C ILE A 229 -0.50 8.56 20.42
N ILE A 230 -1.16 8.19 19.32
CA ILE A 230 -2.54 7.68 19.37
C ILE A 230 -2.61 6.33 20.07
N ILE A 231 -1.68 5.43 19.77
CA ILE A 231 -1.61 4.11 20.39
C ILE A 231 -1.34 4.22 21.90
N GLU A 232 -0.42 5.10 22.31
CA GLU A 232 -0.11 5.34 23.72
C GLU A 232 -1.30 5.97 24.47
N THR A 233 -2.02 6.91 23.83
CA THR A 233 -3.11 7.65 24.50
C THR A 233 -4.40 6.84 24.55
N TYR A 234 -4.77 6.17 23.46
CA TYR A 234 -6.08 5.55 23.28
C TYR A 234 -6.05 4.03 23.09
N GLY A 235 -4.89 3.47 22.78
CA GLY A 235 -4.71 2.05 22.45
C GLY A 235 -4.89 1.77 20.95
N ALA A 236 -4.23 0.71 20.47
CA ALA A 236 -4.25 0.31 19.07
C ALA A 236 -5.65 -0.06 18.55
N ASP A 237 -6.46 -0.72 19.37
CA ASP A 237 -7.82 -1.12 18.98
C ASP A 237 -8.74 0.08 18.79
N THR A 238 -8.54 1.16 19.55
CA THR A 238 -9.27 2.41 19.33
C THR A 238 -8.95 3.04 17.98
N ALA A 239 -7.66 3.11 17.63
CA ALA A 239 -7.24 3.61 16.32
C ALA A 239 -7.83 2.76 15.17
N ARG A 240 -7.74 1.44 15.29
CA ARG A 240 -8.29 0.50 14.28
C ARG A 240 -9.81 0.64 14.14
N LEU A 241 -10.53 0.70 15.26
CA LEU A 241 -12.00 0.87 15.23
C LEU A 241 -12.38 2.21 14.58
N PHE A 242 -11.70 3.31 14.92
CA PHE A 242 -11.95 4.60 14.31
C PHE A 242 -11.76 4.56 12.80
N MET A 243 -10.65 3.99 12.32
CA MET A 243 -10.35 3.84 10.89
C MET A 243 -11.45 3.07 10.12
N LEU A 244 -12.12 2.13 10.78
CA LEU A 244 -13.18 1.34 10.17
C LEU A 244 -14.57 1.97 10.32
N SER A 245 -14.76 2.92 11.23
CA SER A 245 -16.09 3.42 11.61
C SER A 245 -16.51 4.69 10.87
N ASP A 246 -15.57 5.51 10.43
CA ASP A 246 -15.85 6.87 9.97
C ASP A 246 -16.56 6.89 8.61
N SER A 247 -15.95 6.29 7.61
CA SER A 247 -16.44 6.33 6.23
C SER A 247 -16.23 5.00 5.50
N PRO A 248 -16.90 4.78 4.35
CA PRO A 248 -16.56 3.65 3.49
C PRO A 248 -15.07 3.67 3.11
N PRO A 249 -14.39 2.51 3.09
CA PRO A 249 -12.93 2.47 2.90
C PRO A 249 -12.44 3.04 1.55
N GLU A 250 -13.31 3.14 0.54
CA GLU A 250 -12.97 3.73 -0.75
C GLU A 250 -12.96 5.27 -0.75
N ARG A 251 -13.46 5.90 0.32
CA ARG A 251 -13.51 7.37 0.45
C ARG A 251 -12.37 7.87 1.31
N ASP A 252 -12.00 9.12 1.03
CA ASP A 252 -11.10 9.85 1.92
C ASP A 252 -11.76 10.02 3.29
N MET A 253 -10.94 9.88 4.34
CA MET A 253 -11.33 9.99 5.74
C MET A 253 -10.60 11.15 6.39
N GLU A 254 -11.33 12.00 7.11
CA GLU A 254 -10.73 13.02 7.94
C GLU A 254 -10.38 12.46 9.32
N TRP A 255 -9.14 12.61 9.73
CA TRP A 255 -8.73 12.32 11.10
C TRP A 255 -9.25 13.41 12.06
N THR A 256 -10.05 12.99 13.05
CA THR A 256 -10.58 13.90 14.09
C THR A 256 -10.37 13.30 15.48
N GLU A 257 -9.94 14.13 16.43
CA GLU A 257 -9.76 13.67 17.83
C GLU A 257 -11.10 13.21 18.44
N SER A 258 -12.18 13.94 18.18
CA SER A 258 -13.51 13.59 18.68
C SER A 258 -13.99 12.21 18.20
N GLY A 259 -13.64 11.83 16.97
CA GLY A 259 -13.93 10.52 16.41
C GLY A 259 -13.16 9.42 17.12
N VAL A 260 -11.86 9.61 17.36
CA VAL A 260 -11.00 8.68 18.10
C VAL A 260 -11.51 8.51 19.53
N GLU A 261 -11.84 9.59 20.22
CA GLU A 261 -12.44 9.53 21.57
C GLU A 261 -13.79 8.79 21.56
N GLY A 262 -14.61 8.98 20.53
CA GLY A 262 -15.87 8.27 20.35
C GLY A 262 -15.64 6.75 20.27
N ALA A 263 -14.67 6.31 19.47
CA ALA A 263 -14.26 4.92 19.36
C ALA A 263 -13.74 4.35 20.71
N SER A 264 -12.91 5.13 21.43
CA SER A 264 -12.41 4.75 22.76
C SER A 264 -13.55 4.56 23.76
N ARG A 265 -14.53 5.48 23.81
CA ARG A 265 -15.70 5.36 24.70
C ARG A 265 -16.54 4.13 24.38
N PHE A 266 -16.70 3.80 23.09
CA PHE A 266 -17.43 2.61 22.69
C PHE A 266 -16.72 1.33 23.14
N LEU A 267 -15.42 1.19 22.90
CA LEU A 267 -14.67 0.01 23.35
C LEU A 267 -14.69 -0.14 24.87
N LYS A 268 -14.56 0.93 25.62
CA LYS A 268 -14.68 0.91 27.10
C LYS A 268 -16.08 0.50 27.56
N ARG A 269 -17.13 0.84 26.81
CA ARG A 269 -18.49 0.38 27.08
C ARG A 269 -18.63 -1.13 26.84
N VAL A 270 -18.16 -1.62 25.70
CA VAL A 270 -18.15 -3.07 25.39
C VAL A 270 -17.36 -3.85 26.43
N TRP A 271 -16.18 -3.35 26.82
CA TRP A 271 -15.34 -3.98 27.84
C TRP A 271 -16.05 -4.11 29.19
N ARG A 272 -16.66 -3.03 29.67
CA ARG A 272 -17.42 -3.07 30.93
C ARG A 272 -18.58 -4.04 30.86
N MET A 273 -19.37 -4.00 29.78
CA MET A 273 -20.48 -4.93 29.59
C MET A 273 -20.00 -6.39 29.63
N ALA A 274 -18.86 -6.70 29.02
CA ALA A 274 -18.31 -8.06 29.04
C ALA A 274 -17.80 -8.49 30.44
N GLN A 275 -17.33 -7.56 31.25
CA GLN A 275 -16.91 -7.85 32.64
C GLN A 275 -18.09 -8.10 33.60
N ASP A 276 -19.23 -7.48 33.34
CA ASP A 276 -20.43 -7.58 34.16
C ASP A 276 -21.21 -8.89 33.91
N VAL A 277 -20.84 -9.65 32.86
CA VAL A 277 -21.49 -10.90 32.46
C VAL A 277 -20.68 -12.11 32.94
N ASP A 278 -21.29 -12.98 33.73
CA ASP A 278 -20.71 -14.28 34.06
C ASP A 278 -20.92 -15.28 32.92
N ILE A 279 -19.95 -15.32 32.01
CA ILE A 279 -19.99 -16.19 30.83
C ILE A 279 -19.98 -17.66 31.20
N ALA A 280 -19.45 -18.03 32.38
CA ALA A 280 -19.37 -19.42 32.83
C ALA A 280 -20.75 -20.01 33.16
N THR A 281 -21.73 -19.15 33.48
CA THR A 281 -23.10 -19.55 33.76
C THR A 281 -24.06 -19.36 32.55
N ALA A 282 -23.56 -18.87 31.42
CA ALA A 282 -24.39 -18.66 30.23
C ALA A 282 -24.88 -19.99 29.66
N SER A 283 -26.18 -20.07 29.40
CA SER A 283 -26.85 -21.21 28.74
C SER A 283 -27.27 -20.84 27.32
N SER A 284 -27.10 -21.78 26.40
CA SER A 284 -27.67 -21.68 25.07
C SER A 284 -29.18 -22.00 25.03
N ASP A 285 -29.73 -22.56 26.10
CA ASP A 285 -31.16 -22.84 26.23
C ASP A 285 -31.93 -21.57 26.57
N THR A 286 -32.69 -21.06 25.61
CA THR A 286 -33.53 -19.87 25.75
C THR A 286 -34.98 -20.19 26.13
N SER A 287 -35.32 -21.45 26.39
CA SER A 287 -36.74 -21.87 26.62
C SER A 287 -37.36 -21.24 27.87
N ALA A 288 -36.51 -20.88 28.87
CA ALA A 288 -36.93 -20.24 30.14
C ALA A 288 -36.77 -18.71 30.14
N CYS A 289 -36.42 -18.11 29.01
CA CYS A 289 -36.15 -16.66 28.91
C CYS A 289 -37.47 -15.85 28.89
N SER A 290 -37.41 -14.62 29.37
CA SER A 290 -38.52 -13.65 29.23
C SER A 290 -38.68 -13.20 27.79
N ASP A 291 -39.85 -12.64 27.46
CA ASP A 291 -40.13 -12.10 26.12
C ASP A 291 -39.10 -11.05 25.69
N SER A 292 -38.65 -10.20 26.63
CA SER A 292 -37.63 -9.21 26.35
C SER A 292 -36.24 -9.82 26.04
N ALA A 293 -35.90 -10.96 26.67
CA ALA A 293 -34.69 -11.70 26.35
C ALA A 293 -34.79 -12.37 24.97
N HIS A 294 -35.95 -12.89 24.61
CA HIS A 294 -36.21 -13.42 23.26
C HIS A 294 -36.12 -12.34 22.19
N ASP A 295 -36.57 -11.10 22.47
CA ASP A 295 -36.42 -9.97 21.55
C ASP A 295 -34.97 -9.59 21.40
N LEU A 296 -34.17 -9.59 22.47
CA LEU A 296 -32.73 -9.34 22.41
C LEU A 296 -32.00 -10.39 21.56
N VAL A 297 -32.31 -11.68 21.77
CA VAL A 297 -31.76 -12.80 20.98
C VAL A 297 -32.08 -12.60 19.50
N ARG A 298 -33.33 -12.22 19.18
CA ARG A 298 -33.74 -11.96 17.79
C ARG A 298 -32.97 -10.79 17.17
N VAL A 299 -32.75 -9.70 17.91
CA VAL A 299 -31.95 -8.56 17.48
C VAL A 299 -30.51 -8.97 17.26
N ALA A 300 -29.92 -9.74 18.18
CA ALA A 300 -28.55 -10.24 18.05
C ALA A 300 -28.36 -11.12 16.81
N HIS A 301 -29.28 -12.06 16.54
CA HIS A 301 -29.21 -12.90 15.34
C HIS A 301 -29.36 -12.10 14.05
N LYS A 302 -30.24 -11.09 14.00
CA LYS A 302 -30.32 -10.17 12.87
C LYS A 302 -29.03 -9.37 12.67
N ALA A 303 -28.45 -8.91 13.79
CA ALA A 303 -27.17 -8.20 13.73
C ALA A 303 -26.05 -9.10 13.19
N ILE A 304 -25.94 -10.36 13.61
CA ILE A 304 -24.95 -11.32 13.08
C ILE A 304 -25.06 -11.44 11.55
N VAL A 305 -26.29 -11.66 11.02
CA VAL A 305 -26.50 -11.79 9.57
C VAL A 305 -26.06 -10.51 8.82
N ASN A 306 -26.51 -9.37 9.32
CA ASN A 306 -26.21 -8.09 8.68
C ASN A 306 -24.72 -7.72 8.76
N LEU A 307 -24.10 -7.96 9.93
CA LEU A 307 -22.67 -7.72 10.16
C LEU A 307 -21.81 -8.60 9.24
N SER A 308 -22.14 -9.89 9.13
CA SER A 308 -21.42 -10.81 8.24
C SER A 308 -21.49 -10.29 6.79
N ALA A 309 -22.67 -9.94 6.31
CA ALA A 309 -22.84 -9.40 4.96
C ALA A 309 -22.12 -8.05 4.75
N ASP A 310 -22.09 -7.17 5.76
CA ASP A 310 -21.40 -5.89 5.66
C ASP A 310 -19.87 -6.08 5.69
N ILE A 311 -19.35 -7.01 6.48
CA ILE A 311 -17.92 -7.35 6.51
C ILE A 311 -17.47 -7.97 5.17
N GLU A 312 -18.21 -8.94 4.66
CA GLU A 312 -17.93 -9.60 3.37
C GLU A 312 -17.91 -8.61 2.19
N ASN A 313 -18.71 -7.53 2.29
CA ASN A 313 -18.79 -6.48 1.27
C ASN A 313 -17.96 -5.22 1.62
N PHE A 314 -17.03 -5.29 2.57
CA PHE A 314 -16.17 -4.18 3.02
C PHE A 314 -16.94 -2.93 3.48
N ARG A 315 -18.15 -3.07 3.98
CA ARG A 315 -18.98 -1.97 4.51
C ARG A 315 -18.76 -1.79 6.01
N PHE A 316 -17.52 -1.62 6.39
CA PHE A 316 -17.09 -1.64 7.80
C PHE A 316 -17.77 -0.56 8.64
N ASN A 317 -17.95 0.64 8.12
CA ASN A 317 -18.64 1.72 8.82
C ASN A 317 -20.11 1.37 9.16
N ARG A 318 -20.78 0.65 8.28
CA ARG A 318 -22.14 0.14 8.56
C ARG A 318 -22.11 -0.97 9.61
N ALA A 319 -21.15 -1.88 9.53
CA ALA A 319 -20.95 -2.92 10.53
C ALA A 319 -20.74 -2.33 11.92
N VAL A 320 -19.87 -1.32 12.05
CA VAL A 320 -19.64 -0.63 13.33
C VAL A 320 -20.90 0.10 13.81
N ALA A 321 -21.64 0.76 12.92
CA ALA A 321 -22.91 1.39 13.30
C ALA A 321 -23.94 0.38 13.86
N GLN A 322 -24.02 -0.83 13.29
CA GLN A 322 -24.87 -1.91 13.81
C GLN A 322 -24.40 -2.41 15.18
N LEU A 323 -23.09 -2.52 15.41
CA LEU A 323 -22.53 -2.84 16.74
C LEU A 323 -22.92 -1.80 17.78
N HIS A 324 -22.89 -0.52 17.43
CA HIS A 324 -23.34 0.56 18.32
C HIS A 324 -24.82 0.46 18.70
N MET A 325 -25.66 -0.08 17.79
CA MET A 325 -27.10 -0.29 18.08
C MET A 325 -27.33 -1.54 18.95
N LEU A 326 -26.45 -2.53 18.87
CA LEU A 326 -26.55 -3.78 19.62
C LEU A 326 -26.08 -3.60 21.08
N VAL A 327 -25.06 -2.78 21.31
CA VAL A 327 -24.42 -2.50 22.60
C VAL A 327 -25.01 -1.26 23.25
#